data_ffc74214a76c61aba2398123440fe263
#
_entry.id   ffc74214a76c61aba2398123440fe263
#
_cell.length_a   1.000
_cell.length_b   1.000
_cell.length_c   1.000
_cell.angle_alpha   90.00
_cell.angle_beta   90.00
_cell.angle_gamma   90.00
#
_symmetry.space_group_name_H-M   'P 1'
#
loop_
_entity.id
_entity.type
_entity.pdbx_description
1 polymer ?
#
loop_
_entity_poly.entity_id
_entity_poly.type
_entity_poly.pdbx_seq_one_letter_code
_entity_poly.pdbx_strand_id
1 'polypeptide(L)'
;MNESNAKRIAYCGIEGAFAHIAAKKIFPNDNLIPFPSFKKAYDSVEKNECDYAVLPLENSFAGDVNQVFDLMFRGKLYVTKMFKLKIEQTLLGIKGTKLSDIKTVISHQQAIDQCIEYIHSHNFQIETASNTAIAAITTTTSAKRYI
;
A
#
# COMPACT_ATOMS: atom_id res chain seq x y z
N MET A 1 -3.19 27.83 24.64
CA MET A 1 -3.42 26.49 24.03
C MET A 1 -2.61 26.46 22.77
N ASN A 2 -1.52 25.67 22.72
CA ASN A 2 -0.75 25.52 21.49
C ASN A 2 -1.60 24.69 20.54
N GLU A 3 -2.11 25.28 19.47
CA GLU A 3 -2.54 24.55 18.30
C GLU A 3 -1.33 23.78 17.78
N SER A 4 -1.27 22.48 18.03
CA SER A 4 -0.26 21.62 17.41
C SER A 4 -0.60 21.60 15.92
N ASN A 5 0.15 22.36 15.14
CA ASN A 5 0.00 22.43 13.69
C ASN A 5 0.13 20.99 13.15
N ALA A 6 -0.94 20.47 12.53
CA ALA A 6 -0.96 19.10 12.01
C ALA A 6 0.21 18.91 11.03
N LYS A 7 1.01 17.87 11.24
CA LYS A 7 2.20 17.58 10.44
C LYS A 7 1.79 17.10 9.04
N ARG A 8 2.65 17.32 8.07
CA ARG A 8 2.49 16.86 6.68
C ARG A 8 3.28 15.55 6.53
N ILE A 9 2.58 14.46 6.27
CA ILE A 9 3.15 13.12 6.24
C ILE A 9 3.09 12.58 4.80
N ALA A 10 4.24 12.45 4.16
CA ALA A 10 4.35 11.87 2.83
C ALA A 10 4.20 10.34 2.89
N TYR A 11 3.51 9.76 1.93
CA TYR A 11 3.49 8.32 1.69
C TYR A 11 3.45 8.02 0.19
N CYS A 12 3.91 6.83 -0.22
CA CYS A 12 3.88 6.41 -1.62
C CYS A 12 2.59 5.66 -1.94
N GLY A 13 1.94 6.01 -3.05
CA GLY A 13 0.74 5.36 -3.56
C GLY A 13 -0.52 6.22 -3.39
N ILE A 14 -1.66 5.56 -3.33
CA ILE A 14 -2.99 6.19 -3.23
C ILE A 14 -3.64 5.89 -1.87
N GLU A 15 -4.74 6.56 -1.58
CA GLU A 15 -5.56 6.26 -0.40
C GLU A 15 -5.99 4.78 -0.42
N GLY A 16 -5.92 4.11 0.74
CA GLY A 16 -6.20 2.68 0.88
C GLY A 16 -4.98 1.76 0.63
N ALA A 17 -3.89 2.23 0.03
CA ALA A 17 -2.66 1.45 -0.08
C ALA A 17 -2.04 1.17 1.31
N PHE A 18 -1.22 0.10 1.43
CA PHE A 18 -0.60 -0.27 2.71
C PHE A 18 0.25 0.85 3.32
N ALA A 19 0.93 1.64 2.48
CA ALA A 19 1.67 2.82 2.95
C ALA A 19 0.73 3.88 3.56
N HIS A 20 -0.45 4.12 2.97
CA HIS A 20 -1.48 4.99 3.54
C HIS A 20 -1.98 4.45 4.88
N ILE A 21 -2.29 3.15 4.96
CA ILE A 21 -2.75 2.51 6.20
C ILE A 21 -1.68 2.62 7.30
N ALA A 22 -0.41 2.40 6.97
CA ALA A 22 0.70 2.56 7.90
C ALA A 22 0.82 4.01 8.37
N ALA A 23 0.80 4.97 7.43
CA ALA A 23 0.86 6.40 7.75
C ALA A 23 -0.28 6.82 8.70
N LYS A 24 -1.50 6.39 8.42
CA LYS A 24 -2.67 6.68 9.28
C LYS A 24 -2.56 6.08 10.69
N LYS A 25 -1.95 4.89 10.82
CA LYS A 25 -1.72 4.27 12.14
C LYS A 25 -0.61 4.96 12.93
N ILE A 26 0.43 5.45 12.27
CA ILE A 26 1.56 6.13 12.91
C ILE A 26 1.20 7.58 13.26
N PHE A 27 0.44 8.24 12.40
CA PHE A 27 0.09 9.66 12.41
C PHE A 27 -1.42 9.87 12.28
N PRO A 28 -2.24 9.47 13.28
CA PRO A 28 -3.70 9.42 13.14
C PRO A 28 -4.38 10.80 13.00
N ASN A 29 -3.71 11.87 13.44
CA ASN A 29 -4.25 13.23 13.50
C ASN A 29 -3.53 14.20 12.56
N ASP A 30 -2.66 13.68 11.68
CA ASP A 30 -1.82 14.48 10.81
C ASP A 30 -2.30 14.43 9.35
N ASN A 31 -1.81 15.35 8.52
CA ASN A 31 -2.17 15.46 7.11
C ASN A 31 -1.37 14.47 6.25
N LEU A 32 -2.02 13.46 5.70
CA LEU A 32 -1.40 12.45 4.86
C LEU A 32 -1.40 12.88 3.40
N ILE A 33 -0.22 12.93 2.77
CA ILE A 33 -0.02 13.45 1.41
C ILE A 33 0.52 12.32 0.51
N PRO A 34 -0.23 11.91 -0.53
CA PRO A 34 0.18 10.85 -1.45
C PRO A 34 1.24 11.32 -2.45
N PHE A 35 2.21 10.46 -2.72
CA PHE A 35 3.22 10.66 -3.76
C PHE A 35 3.28 9.46 -4.71
N PRO A 36 3.63 9.68 -6.00
CA PRO A 36 3.61 8.60 -7.00
C PRO A 36 4.80 7.64 -6.90
N SER A 37 5.82 7.94 -6.09
CA SER A 37 6.99 7.07 -5.90
C SER A 37 7.65 7.28 -4.54
N PHE A 38 8.43 6.29 -4.09
CA PHE A 38 9.24 6.40 -2.86
C PHE A 38 10.20 7.60 -2.93
N LYS A 39 10.85 7.80 -4.09
CA LYS A 39 11.74 8.94 -4.29
C LYS A 39 11.02 10.27 -4.10
N LYS A 40 9.85 10.44 -4.69
CA LYS A 40 9.07 11.68 -4.55
C LYS A 40 8.64 11.95 -3.11
N ALA A 41 8.20 10.91 -2.38
CA ALA A 41 7.85 11.01 -0.97
C ALA A 41 9.08 11.35 -0.11
N TYR A 42 10.23 10.73 -0.38
CA TYR A 42 11.50 11.01 0.29
C TYR A 42 11.95 12.47 0.05
N ASP A 43 12.03 12.88 -1.23
CA ASP A 43 12.46 14.22 -1.66
C ASP A 43 11.59 15.33 -1.05
N SER A 44 10.29 15.08 -0.83
CA SER A 44 9.38 16.08 -0.23
C SER A 44 9.80 16.46 1.19
N VAL A 45 10.35 15.52 1.95
CA VAL A 45 10.87 15.80 3.30
C VAL A 45 12.23 16.52 3.21
N GLU A 46 13.14 16.11 2.33
CA GLU A 46 14.40 16.82 2.12
C GLU A 46 14.20 18.28 1.72
N LYS A 47 13.11 18.57 0.98
CA LYS A 47 12.74 19.94 0.55
C LYS A 47 11.89 20.71 1.55
N ASN A 48 11.60 20.15 2.72
CA ASN A 48 10.70 20.70 3.73
C ASN A 48 9.25 20.92 3.22
N GLU A 49 8.81 20.18 2.18
CA GLU A 49 7.43 20.15 1.72
C GLU A 49 6.58 19.26 2.63
N CYS A 50 7.18 18.23 3.24
CA CYS A 50 6.59 17.38 4.26
C CYS A 50 7.50 17.29 5.48
N ASP A 51 6.91 16.96 6.64
CA ASP A 51 7.62 16.86 7.91
C ASP A 51 8.17 15.44 8.17
N TYR A 52 7.49 14.43 7.63
CA TYR A 52 7.90 13.02 7.68
C TYR A 52 7.51 12.29 6.40
N ALA A 53 8.20 11.18 6.12
CA ALA A 53 7.81 10.22 5.09
C ALA A 53 7.64 8.83 5.70
N VAL A 54 6.55 8.13 5.34
CA VAL A 54 6.31 6.73 5.68
C VAL A 54 6.63 5.88 4.46
N LEU A 55 7.72 5.14 4.53
CA LEU A 55 8.25 4.33 3.44
C LEU A 55 8.43 2.88 3.90
N PRO A 56 8.15 1.89 3.05
CA PRO A 56 8.38 0.49 3.37
C PRO A 56 9.88 0.18 3.32
N LEU A 57 10.39 -0.52 4.33
CA LEU A 57 11.78 -1.01 4.34
C LEU A 57 11.86 -2.46 3.88
N GLU A 58 10.90 -3.28 4.33
CA GLU A 58 10.90 -4.72 4.12
C GLU A 58 9.47 -5.24 3.96
N ASN A 59 9.33 -6.27 3.15
CA ASN A 59 8.15 -7.10 3.07
C ASN A 59 8.57 -8.54 3.34
N SER A 60 7.94 -9.22 4.30
CA SER A 60 8.29 -10.58 4.72
C SER A 60 8.21 -11.63 3.60
N PHE A 61 7.50 -11.34 2.50
CA PHE A 61 7.40 -12.20 1.33
C PHE A 61 8.42 -11.82 0.23
N ALA A 62 8.56 -10.51 -0.07
CA ALA A 62 9.40 -10.01 -1.16
C ALA A 62 10.80 -9.57 -0.70
N GLY A 63 11.05 -9.56 0.61
CA GLY A 63 12.33 -9.10 1.18
C GLY A 63 12.47 -7.58 1.21
N ASP A 64 13.69 -7.12 1.13
CA ASP A 64 14.08 -5.72 1.26
C ASP A 64 13.58 -4.86 0.11
N VAL A 65 13.16 -3.64 0.42
CA VAL A 65 12.80 -2.62 -0.58
C VAL A 65 14.06 -1.83 -0.95
N ASN A 66 14.90 -2.41 -1.81
CA ASN A 66 16.21 -1.87 -2.18
C ASN A 66 16.18 -0.39 -2.58
N GLN A 67 15.12 0.05 -3.29
CA GLN A 67 14.97 1.45 -3.69
C GLN A 67 14.91 2.40 -2.47
N VAL A 68 14.29 1.99 -1.37
CA VAL A 68 14.20 2.81 -0.15
C VAL A 68 15.54 2.80 0.58
N PHE A 69 16.23 1.65 0.64
CA PHE A 69 17.58 1.58 1.20
C PHE A 69 18.57 2.47 0.44
N ASP A 70 18.51 2.48 -0.91
CA ASP A 70 19.35 3.38 -1.73
C ASP A 70 19.08 4.85 -1.44
N LEU A 71 17.81 5.26 -1.26
CA LEU A 71 17.45 6.61 -0.88
C LEU A 71 18.02 6.98 0.49
N MET A 72 17.91 6.09 1.46
CA MET A 72 18.43 6.30 2.81
C MET A 72 19.96 6.38 2.83
N PHE A 73 20.62 5.54 2.05
CA PHE A 73 22.10 5.51 1.99
C PHE A 73 22.68 6.79 1.35
N ARG A 74 22.01 7.32 0.33
CA ARG A 74 22.49 8.49 -0.44
C ARG A 74 21.95 9.82 0.07
N GLY A 75 20.86 9.80 0.80
CA GLY A 75 20.14 10.99 1.26
C GLY A 75 20.57 11.43 2.66
N LYS A 76 19.86 12.41 3.20
CA LYS A 76 20.18 13.08 4.47
C LYS A 76 19.16 12.83 5.58
N LEU A 77 18.09 12.08 5.28
CA LEU A 77 17.04 11.82 6.27
C LEU A 77 17.42 10.66 7.20
N TYR A 78 16.85 10.69 8.41
CA TYR A 78 17.07 9.68 9.44
C TYR A 78 15.78 8.93 9.73
N VAL A 79 15.90 7.63 10.05
CA VAL A 79 14.78 6.83 10.54
C VAL A 79 14.49 7.25 11.98
N THR A 80 13.30 7.79 12.21
CA THR A 80 12.85 8.23 13.54
C THR A 80 11.98 7.19 14.23
N LYS A 81 11.32 6.31 13.45
CA LYS A 81 10.43 5.25 13.96
C LYS A 81 10.36 4.09 12.98
N MET A 82 10.29 2.89 13.52
CA MET A 82 9.95 1.67 12.77
C MET A 82 8.56 1.16 13.19
N PHE A 83 7.78 0.68 12.22
CA PHE A 83 6.44 0.17 12.45
C PHE A 83 6.21 -1.10 11.63
N LYS A 84 5.77 -2.16 12.31
CA LYS A 84 5.40 -3.43 11.64
C LYS A 84 3.90 -3.43 11.36
N LEU A 85 3.54 -3.36 10.08
CA LEU A 85 2.16 -3.51 9.64
C LEU A 85 1.89 -4.98 9.31
N LYS A 86 0.93 -5.59 10.01
CA LYS A 86 0.42 -6.91 9.60
C LYS A 86 -0.41 -6.73 8.33
N ILE A 87 -0.02 -7.42 7.26
CA ILE A 87 -0.73 -7.43 5.99
C ILE A 87 -1.46 -8.77 5.89
N GLU A 88 -2.77 -8.71 5.68
CA GLU A 88 -3.62 -9.86 5.41
C GLU A 88 -4.33 -9.61 4.09
N GLN A 89 -4.21 -10.56 3.18
CA GLN A 89 -4.94 -10.52 1.91
C GLN A 89 -6.39 -10.93 2.16
N THR A 90 -7.31 -10.19 1.57
CA THR A 90 -8.75 -10.44 1.73
C THR A 90 -9.42 -10.46 0.37
N LEU A 91 -10.15 -11.53 0.08
CA LEU A 91 -10.95 -11.61 -1.15
C LEU A 91 -12.12 -10.62 -1.06
N LEU A 92 -12.13 -9.65 -1.96
CA LEU A 92 -13.18 -8.65 -2.06
C LEU A 92 -14.12 -8.95 -3.23
N GLY A 93 -15.37 -8.61 -3.08
CA GLY A 93 -16.38 -8.75 -4.12
C GLY A 93 -17.50 -7.71 -3.99
N ILE A 94 -18.33 -7.59 -5.01
CA ILE A 94 -19.53 -6.74 -4.96
C ILE A 94 -20.50 -7.30 -3.91
N LYS A 95 -21.17 -6.41 -3.19
CA LYS A 95 -22.17 -6.79 -2.16
C LYS A 95 -23.18 -7.82 -2.72
N GLY A 96 -23.34 -8.91 -2.00
CA GLY A 96 -24.27 -10.00 -2.38
C GLY A 96 -23.63 -11.11 -3.24
N THR A 97 -22.35 -10.99 -3.60
CA THR A 97 -21.62 -12.03 -4.31
C THR A 97 -21.33 -13.21 -3.41
N LYS A 98 -21.55 -14.42 -3.91
CA LYS A 98 -21.13 -15.68 -3.28
C LYS A 98 -19.76 -16.11 -3.83
N LEU A 99 -19.00 -16.86 -3.08
CA LEU A 99 -17.72 -17.42 -3.51
C LEU A 99 -17.84 -18.23 -4.82
N SER A 100 -18.95 -19.00 -4.97
CA SER A 100 -19.26 -19.77 -6.17
C SER A 100 -19.43 -18.94 -7.46
N ASP A 101 -19.70 -17.64 -7.33
CA ASP A 101 -19.92 -16.76 -8.47
C ASP A 101 -18.61 -16.17 -9.01
N ILE A 102 -17.51 -16.33 -8.25
CA ILE A 102 -16.21 -15.77 -8.58
C ILE A 102 -15.55 -16.67 -9.62
N LYS A 103 -15.14 -16.07 -10.75
CA LYS A 103 -14.41 -16.77 -11.82
C LYS A 103 -13.01 -16.21 -12.01
N THR A 104 -12.83 -14.93 -11.75
CA THR A 104 -11.56 -14.23 -11.97
C THR A 104 -11.20 -13.42 -10.73
N VAL A 105 -9.95 -13.47 -10.35
CA VAL A 105 -9.36 -12.60 -9.31
C VAL A 105 -8.38 -11.63 -9.97
N ILE A 106 -8.38 -10.38 -9.50
CA ILE A 106 -7.51 -9.32 -10.02
C ILE A 106 -6.77 -8.68 -8.85
N SER A 107 -5.46 -8.61 -8.93
CA SER A 107 -4.64 -7.91 -7.93
C SER A 107 -3.26 -7.55 -8.49
N HIS A 108 -2.45 -6.93 -7.65
CA HIS A 108 -1.02 -6.78 -7.92
C HIS A 108 -0.34 -8.17 -7.86
N GLN A 109 0.63 -8.41 -8.75
CA GLN A 109 1.32 -9.71 -8.86
C GLN A 109 1.77 -10.27 -7.50
N GLN A 110 2.35 -9.43 -6.65
CA GLN A 110 2.82 -9.84 -5.34
C GLN A 110 1.71 -10.36 -4.40
N ALA A 111 0.51 -9.80 -4.46
CA ALA A 111 -0.62 -10.29 -3.68
C ALA A 111 -1.16 -11.61 -4.25
N ILE A 112 -1.16 -11.76 -5.58
CA ILE A 112 -1.51 -12.99 -6.27
C ILE A 112 -0.56 -14.11 -5.85
N ASP A 113 0.75 -13.87 -5.87
CA ASP A 113 1.77 -14.87 -5.50
C ASP A 113 1.60 -15.33 -4.03
N GLN A 114 1.25 -14.40 -3.13
CA GLN A 114 0.95 -14.74 -1.72
C GLN A 114 -0.30 -15.59 -1.54
N CYS A 115 -1.24 -15.56 -2.50
CA CYS A 115 -2.53 -16.26 -2.45
C CYS A 115 -2.64 -17.39 -3.48
N ILE A 116 -1.55 -17.78 -4.15
CA ILE A 116 -1.58 -18.64 -5.32
C ILE A 116 -2.23 -20.00 -5.06
N GLU A 117 -1.96 -20.61 -3.91
CA GLU A 117 -2.56 -21.89 -3.54
C GLU A 117 -4.07 -21.80 -3.39
N TYR A 118 -4.56 -20.72 -2.75
CA TYR A 118 -5.99 -20.47 -2.60
C TYR A 118 -6.65 -20.22 -3.96
N ILE A 119 -6.02 -19.45 -4.83
CA ILE A 119 -6.52 -19.14 -6.17
C ILE A 119 -6.65 -20.44 -7.00
N HIS A 120 -5.62 -21.29 -6.99
CA HIS A 120 -5.63 -22.57 -7.71
C HIS A 120 -6.65 -23.56 -7.15
N SER A 121 -6.79 -23.64 -5.81
CA SER A 121 -7.76 -24.56 -5.18
C SER A 121 -9.22 -24.23 -5.55
N HIS A 122 -9.50 -23.00 -5.94
CA HIS A 122 -10.82 -22.54 -6.39
C HIS A 122 -10.94 -22.43 -7.92
N ASN A 123 -9.90 -22.78 -8.68
CA ASN A 123 -9.84 -22.66 -10.14
C ASN A 123 -10.14 -21.22 -10.65
N PHE A 124 -9.74 -20.20 -9.91
CA PHE A 124 -9.92 -18.81 -10.34
C PHE A 124 -8.93 -18.46 -11.46
N GLN A 125 -9.41 -17.73 -12.45
CA GLN A 125 -8.56 -17.05 -13.43
C GLN A 125 -7.86 -15.86 -12.78
N ILE A 126 -6.67 -15.51 -13.27
CA ILE A 126 -5.84 -14.43 -12.72
C ILE A 126 -5.74 -13.31 -13.74
N GLU A 127 -6.00 -12.07 -13.28
CA GLU A 127 -5.67 -10.85 -13.99
C GLU A 127 -4.78 -9.97 -13.09
N THR A 128 -3.79 -9.29 -13.66
CA THR A 128 -2.89 -8.43 -12.91
C THR A 128 -3.32 -6.97 -12.97
N ALA A 129 -3.15 -6.25 -11.87
CA ALA A 129 -3.33 -4.80 -11.76
C ALA A 129 -2.05 -4.14 -11.27
N SER A 130 -1.91 -2.85 -11.52
CA SER A 130 -0.71 -2.08 -11.14
C SER A 130 -0.52 -1.95 -9.62
N ASN A 131 -1.59 -2.03 -8.84
CA ASN A 131 -1.54 -2.18 -7.37
C ASN A 131 -2.88 -2.71 -6.83
N THR A 132 -2.87 -3.21 -5.59
CA THR A 132 -4.03 -3.81 -4.92
C THR A 132 -5.18 -2.82 -4.69
N ALA A 133 -4.88 -1.55 -4.42
CA ALA A 133 -5.91 -0.54 -4.20
C ALA A 133 -6.65 -0.20 -5.50
N ILE A 134 -5.94 -0.11 -6.63
CA ILE A 134 -6.57 0.04 -7.96
C ILE A 134 -7.44 -1.17 -8.29
N ALA A 135 -6.96 -2.39 -8.03
CA ALA A 135 -7.76 -3.60 -8.20
C ALA A 135 -9.09 -3.50 -7.42
N ALA A 136 -9.05 -3.10 -6.15
CA ALA A 136 -10.24 -2.94 -5.31
C ALA A 136 -11.21 -1.88 -5.84
N ILE A 137 -10.73 -0.73 -6.32
CA ILE A 137 -11.55 0.33 -6.92
C ILE A 137 -12.23 -0.18 -8.20
N THR A 138 -11.50 -0.89 -9.06
CA THR A 138 -12.04 -1.44 -10.32
C THR A 138 -13.13 -2.48 -10.07
N THR A 139 -13.12 -3.17 -8.91
CA THR A 139 -14.16 -4.14 -8.51
C THR A 139 -15.55 -3.50 -8.42
N THR A 140 -15.64 -2.27 -7.97
CA THR A 140 -16.93 -1.59 -7.79
C THR A 140 -17.59 -1.19 -9.09
N THR A 141 -16.85 -1.16 -10.19
CA THR A 141 -17.29 -0.67 -11.51
C THR A 141 -17.48 -1.79 -12.56
N SER A 142 -17.09 -3.02 -12.29
CA SER A 142 -17.22 -4.15 -13.24
C SER A 142 -17.75 -5.42 -12.57
N ALA A 143 -18.30 -6.35 -13.35
CA ALA A 143 -18.79 -7.65 -12.87
C ALA A 143 -17.69 -8.63 -12.45
N LYS A 144 -16.42 -8.21 -12.46
CA LYS A 144 -15.25 -9.00 -12.08
C LYS A 144 -14.95 -8.84 -10.57
N ARG A 145 -14.20 -9.77 -9.96
CA ARG A 145 -13.96 -9.88 -8.51
C ARG A 145 -12.49 -10.07 -8.18
N TYR A 146 -12.04 -9.64 -6.99
CA TYR A 146 -10.64 -9.28 -6.76
C TYR A 146 -10.14 -9.67 -5.37
N ILE A 147 -8.86 -9.94 -5.26
CA ILE A 147 -8.13 -10.12 -4.01
C ILE A 147 -7.42 -8.82 -3.64
#